data_5da861b908582ddac700ffd4eacb2bfc
#
_entry.id   5da861b908582ddac700ffd4eacb2bfc
#
_cell.length_a   1.000
_cell.length_b   1.000
_cell.length_c   1.000
_cell.angle_alpha   90.00
_cell.angle_beta   90.00
_cell.angle_gamma   90.00
#
_symmetry.space_group_name_H-M   'P 1'
#
loop_
_entity.id
_entity.type
_entity.pdbx_description
1 polymer ?
#
loop_
_entity_poly.entity_id
_entity_poly.type
_entity_poly.pdbx_seq_one_letter_code
_entity_poly.pdbx_strand_id
1 'polypeptide(L)'
;MNKYQVTIHFEWNEETMKIISEHREYINSLIEDLVIEHYAVSMETQTTWITINAESKTEVRNLLSKSPFYKYWTLEINELIIWDGQTYRLPAVQLN
;
A
#
# COMPACT_ATOMS: atom_id res chain seq x y z
N MET A 1 8.65 14.22 -6.30
CA MET A 1 8.17 13.00 -5.66
C MET A 1 7.36 12.20 -6.65
N ASN A 2 7.61 10.91 -6.71
CA ASN A 2 6.95 10.03 -7.66
C ASN A 2 5.89 9.18 -6.96
N LYS A 3 5.04 8.57 -7.74
CA LYS A 3 3.99 7.71 -7.23
C LYS A 3 4.20 6.30 -7.77
N TYR A 4 4.06 5.33 -6.89
CA TYR A 4 4.29 3.92 -7.23
C TYR A 4 3.12 3.06 -6.83
N GLN A 5 2.85 2.07 -7.67
CA GLN A 5 1.89 1.02 -7.34
C GLN A 5 2.67 -0.20 -6.93
N VAL A 6 2.41 -0.70 -5.73
CA VAL A 6 3.04 -1.90 -5.22
C VAL A 6 2.01 -3.00 -5.19
N THR A 7 2.33 -4.10 -5.84
CA THR A 7 1.49 -5.30 -5.80
C THR A 7 2.20 -6.33 -4.97
N ILE A 8 1.55 -6.79 -3.92
CA ILE A 8 2.15 -7.68 -2.94
C ILE A 8 1.35 -8.96 -2.88
N HIS A 9 2.05 -10.09 -3.00
CA HIS A 9 1.46 -11.40 -2.73
C HIS A 9 1.98 -11.85 -1.38
N PHE A 10 1.09 -12.32 -0.53
CA PHE A 10 1.46 -12.69 0.83
C PHE A 10 0.87 -14.04 1.21
N GLU A 11 1.48 -14.68 2.20
CA GLU A 11 0.94 -15.90 2.76
C GLU A 11 0.14 -15.55 4.01
N TRP A 12 -1.03 -16.16 4.13
CA TRP A 12 -1.87 -15.99 5.31
C TRP A 12 -1.81 -17.29 6.11
N ASN A 13 -1.18 -17.22 7.28
CA ASN A 13 -1.03 -18.38 8.15
C ASN A 13 -1.00 -17.91 9.61
N GLU A 14 -0.79 -18.84 10.54
CA GLU A 14 -0.78 -18.48 11.96
C GLU A 14 0.28 -17.46 12.31
N GLU A 15 1.44 -17.54 11.67
CA GLU A 15 2.52 -16.59 11.93
C GLU A 15 2.15 -15.19 11.50
N THR A 16 1.56 -15.05 10.32
CA THR A 16 1.17 -13.73 9.82
C THR A 16 -0.01 -13.18 10.61
N MET A 17 -0.89 -14.03 11.12
CA MET A 17 -1.99 -13.57 11.98
C MET A 17 -1.49 -12.92 13.26
N LYS A 18 -0.36 -13.37 13.79
CA LYS A 18 0.17 -12.84 15.04
C LYS A 18 0.72 -11.42 14.89
N ILE A 19 1.12 -11.05 13.70
CA ILE A 19 1.76 -9.75 13.46
C ILE A 19 0.86 -8.76 12.74
N ILE A 20 -0.41 -9.13 12.52
CA ILE A 20 -1.31 -8.28 11.74
C ILE A 20 -1.54 -6.93 12.42
N SER A 21 -1.69 -6.90 13.74
CA SER A 21 -1.94 -5.65 14.45
C SER A 21 -0.79 -4.68 14.33
N GLU A 22 0.42 -5.17 14.50
CA GLU A 22 1.62 -4.33 14.39
C GLU A 22 1.79 -3.81 12.97
N HIS A 23 1.53 -4.67 11.98
CA HIS A 23 1.55 -4.27 10.59
C HIS A 23 0.54 -3.16 10.33
N ARG A 24 -0.69 -3.33 10.82
CA ARG A 24 -1.75 -2.34 10.62
C ARG A 24 -1.40 -1.00 11.23
N GLU A 25 -0.78 -1.00 12.40
CA GLU A 25 -0.34 0.25 13.02
C GLU A 25 0.67 0.97 12.15
N TYR A 26 1.62 0.23 11.59
CA TYR A 26 2.63 0.83 10.74
C TYR A 26 2.02 1.40 9.46
N ILE A 27 1.16 0.63 8.80
CA ILE A 27 0.49 1.08 7.58
C ILE A 27 -0.35 2.32 7.87
N ASN A 28 -1.09 2.33 8.98
CA ASN A 28 -1.91 3.48 9.33
C ASN A 28 -1.05 4.74 9.53
N SER A 29 0.13 4.60 10.12
CA SER A 29 1.01 5.75 10.29
C SER A 29 1.47 6.31 8.93
N LEU A 30 1.73 5.45 7.97
CA LEU A 30 2.12 5.90 6.62
C LEU A 30 0.95 6.56 5.89
N ILE A 31 -0.26 6.11 6.13
CA ILE A 31 -1.45 6.74 5.56
C ILE A 31 -1.64 8.13 6.17
N GLU A 32 -1.53 8.25 7.48
CA GLU A 32 -1.67 9.52 8.17
C GLU A 32 -0.62 10.52 7.73
N ASP A 33 0.58 10.05 7.46
CA ASP A 33 1.69 10.90 7.00
C ASP A 33 1.63 11.20 5.50
N LEU A 34 0.58 10.77 4.82
CA LEU A 34 0.37 10.99 3.39
C LEU A 34 1.43 10.31 2.52
N VAL A 35 2.09 9.31 3.06
CA VAL A 35 3.04 8.50 2.31
C VAL A 35 2.29 7.44 1.50
N ILE A 36 1.35 6.75 2.15
CA ILE A 36 0.46 5.81 1.46
C ILE A 36 -0.84 6.52 1.12
N GLU A 37 -1.19 6.50 -0.15
CA GLU A 37 -2.40 7.12 -0.63
C GLU A 37 -3.58 6.16 -0.66
N HIS A 38 -3.33 4.92 -1.08
CA HIS A 38 -4.34 3.86 -1.12
C HIS A 38 -3.75 2.56 -0.62
N TYR A 39 -4.59 1.79 0.03
CA TYR A 39 -4.22 0.49 0.57
C TYR A 39 -5.44 -0.42 0.48
N ALA A 40 -5.29 -1.53 -0.24
CA ALA A 40 -6.39 -2.48 -0.42
C ALA A 40 -5.87 -3.90 -0.33
N VAL A 41 -6.65 -4.77 0.26
CA VAL A 41 -6.29 -6.17 0.45
C VAL A 41 -7.41 -7.07 -0.05
N SER A 42 -7.05 -8.08 -0.81
CA SER A 42 -7.96 -9.15 -1.19
C SER A 42 -7.51 -10.44 -0.51
N MET A 43 -8.37 -11.01 0.31
CA MET A 43 -8.08 -12.30 0.91
C MET A 43 -8.34 -13.44 -0.07
N GLU A 44 -9.19 -13.20 -1.05
CA GLU A 44 -9.48 -14.18 -2.08
C GLU A 44 -8.23 -14.59 -2.85
N THR A 45 -7.39 -13.60 -3.18
CA THR A 45 -6.16 -13.84 -3.94
C THR A 45 -4.91 -13.65 -3.09
N GLN A 46 -5.08 -13.32 -1.80
CA GLN A 46 -3.98 -13.02 -0.88
C GLN A 46 -3.03 -11.98 -1.50
N THR A 47 -3.63 -10.89 -1.96
CA THR A 47 -2.92 -9.82 -2.64
C THR A 47 -3.22 -8.51 -1.95
N THR A 48 -2.20 -7.66 -1.84
CA THR A 48 -2.33 -6.30 -1.32
C THR A 48 -1.84 -5.34 -2.40
N TRP A 49 -2.57 -4.25 -2.58
CA TRP A 49 -2.19 -3.18 -3.48
C TRP A 49 -1.98 -1.91 -2.68
N ILE A 50 -0.81 -1.30 -2.86
CA ILE A 50 -0.48 -0.05 -2.16
C ILE A 50 -0.08 0.98 -3.19
N THR A 51 -0.68 2.17 -3.10
CA THR A 51 -0.24 3.32 -3.87
C THR A 51 0.55 4.21 -2.92
N ILE A 52 1.82 4.43 -3.22
CA ILE A 52 2.74 5.07 -2.30
C ILE A 52 3.53 6.17 -2.99
N ASN A 53 3.79 7.26 -2.26
CA ASN A 53 4.57 8.38 -2.73
C ASN A 53 6.00 8.25 -2.21
N ALA A 54 6.98 8.32 -3.11
CA ALA A 54 8.38 8.17 -2.74
C ALA A 54 9.27 8.76 -3.82
N GLU A 55 10.56 8.90 -3.53
CA GLU A 55 11.50 9.44 -4.49
C GLU A 55 12.00 8.37 -5.45
N SER A 56 11.96 7.11 -5.06
CA SER A 56 12.50 6.00 -5.86
C SER A 56 11.91 4.69 -5.41
N LYS A 57 12.12 3.66 -6.23
CA LYS A 57 11.71 2.29 -5.85
C LYS A 57 12.49 1.80 -4.63
N THR A 58 13.75 2.23 -4.50
CA THR A 58 14.56 1.88 -3.34
C THR A 58 13.93 2.44 -2.07
N GLU A 59 13.46 3.68 -2.12
CA GLU A 59 12.79 4.27 -0.97
C GLU A 59 11.50 3.53 -0.64
N VAL A 60 10.74 3.12 -1.67
CA VAL A 60 9.52 2.33 -1.46
C VAL A 60 9.86 1.04 -0.69
N ARG A 61 10.90 0.33 -1.13
CA ARG A 61 11.32 -0.90 -0.45
C ARG A 61 11.74 -0.63 0.99
N ASN A 62 12.49 0.45 1.20
CA ASN A 62 12.94 0.81 2.54
C ASN A 62 11.76 1.10 3.46
N LEU A 63 10.77 1.82 2.98
CA LEU A 63 9.58 2.12 3.75
C LEU A 63 8.80 0.85 4.10
N LEU A 64 8.58 -0.01 3.14
CA LEU A 64 7.80 -1.23 3.36
C LEU A 64 8.54 -2.25 4.20
N SER A 65 9.88 -2.26 4.14
CA SER A 65 10.68 -3.22 4.88
C SER A 65 10.58 -3.05 6.39
N LYS A 66 10.05 -1.94 6.85
CA LYS A 66 9.86 -1.70 8.29
C LYS A 66 8.62 -2.39 8.83
N SER A 67 7.77 -2.92 7.96
CA SER A 67 6.64 -3.70 8.41
C SER A 67 7.08 -5.09 8.83
N PRO A 68 6.55 -5.62 9.94
CA PRO A 68 6.87 -7.00 10.34
C PRO A 68 6.37 -8.04 9.35
N PHE A 69 5.46 -7.65 8.47
CA PHE A 69 4.91 -8.52 7.43
C PHE A 69 5.85 -8.68 6.24
N TYR A 70 6.83 -7.79 6.09
CA TYR A 70 7.61 -7.68 4.86
C TYR A 70 8.27 -9.00 4.44
N LYS A 71 8.77 -9.76 5.38
CA LYS A 71 9.48 -11.01 5.09
C LYS A 71 8.57 -12.09 4.49
N TYR A 72 7.25 -11.90 4.59
CA TYR A 72 6.28 -12.85 4.03
C TYR A 72 5.76 -12.39 2.68
N TRP A 73 6.30 -11.32 2.13
CA TRP A 73 5.81 -10.70 0.90
C TRP A 73 6.66 -11.05 -0.30
N THR A 74 5.98 -11.24 -1.43
CA THR A 74 6.59 -11.15 -2.76
C THR A 74 5.98 -9.91 -3.37
N LEU A 75 6.79 -8.95 -3.76
CA LEU A 75 6.25 -7.67 -4.20
C LEU A 75 6.83 -7.23 -5.52
N GLU A 76 6.05 -6.43 -6.22
CA GLU A 76 6.40 -5.83 -7.50
C GLU A 76 6.08 -4.33 -7.39
N ILE A 77 7.03 -3.50 -7.78
CA ILE A 77 6.88 -2.05 -7.69
C ILE A 77 6.90 -1.47 -9.09
N ASN A 78 5.86 -0.72 -9.43
CA ASN A 78 5.76 -0.05 -10.72
C ASN A 78 5.56 1.44 -10.52
N GLU A 79 6.31 2.23 -11.26
CA GLU A 79 6.13 3.68 -11.21
C GLU A 79 4.89 4.04 -12.03
N LEU A 80 4.06 4.90 -11.47
CA LEU A 80 2.84 5.33 -12.15
C LEU A 80 3.09 6.67 -12.82
N ILE A 81 2.68 6.79 -14.08
CA ILE A 81 2.76 8.05 -14.80
C ILE A 81 1.41 8.76 -14.80
N ILE A 82 0.34 7.97 -14.76
CA ILE A 82 -1.02 8.51 -14.70
C ILE A 82 -1.77 7.78 -13.60
N TRP A 83 -2.41 8.55 -12.73
CA TRP A 83 -3.33 8.00 -11.73
C TRP A 83 -4.54 8.91 -11.69
N ASP A 84 -5.71 8.32 -11.78
CA ASP A 84 -6.95 9.06 -11.88
C ASP A 84 -8.06 8.26 -11.21
N GLY A 85 -9.12 8.92 -10.87
CA GLY A 85 -10.24 8.27 -10.22
C GLY A 85 -11.11 9.28 -9.51
N GLN A 86 -12.21 8.82 -8.97
CA GLN A 86 -13.15 9.72 -8.31
C GLN A 86 -12.53 10.45 -7.13
N THR A 87 -11.63 9.80 -6.43
CA THR A 87 -10.97 10.38 -5.26
C THR A 87 -10.10 11.57 -5.60
N TYR A 88 -9.59 11.62 -6.83
CA TYR A 88 -8.65 12.65 -7.25
C TYR A 88 -9.31 13.78 -8.01
N ARG A 89 -10.60 13.67 -8.26
CA ARG A 89 -11.33 14.68 -9.02
C ARG A 89 -12.10 15.56 -8.08
N LEU A 90 -12.30 16.80 -8.50
CA LEU A 90 -13.26 17.62 -7.79
C LEU A 90 -14.57 16.85 -7.79
N PRO A 91 -15.22 16.75 -6.66
CA PRO A 91 -16.50 16.06 -6.61
C PRO A 91 -17.39 16.67 -7.69
N ALA A 92 -17.84 15.82 -8.57
CA ALA A 92 -18.91 16.25 -9.42
C ALA A 92 -19.95 16.76 -8.46
N VAL A 93 -20.56 17.83 -8.82
CA VAL A 93 -21.57 18.38 -7.96
C VAL A 93 -22.51 17.25 -7.62
N GLN A 94 -22.57 16.95 -6.37
CA GLN A 94 -23.44 15.89 -5.91
C GLN A 94 -24.79 16.48 -5.75
N LEU A 95 -25.55 16.36 -6.77
CA LEU A 95 -26.83 16.95 -6.79
C LEU A 95 -27.90 16.18 -6.09
N ASN A 96 -27.46 15.27 -5.35
CA ASN A 96 -28.43 14.40 -4.70
C ASN A 96 -28.76 14.86 -3.33
#